data_aa6174b3aad26ec288b2df275ff88004
#
_entry.id   aa6174b3aad26ec288b2df275ff88004
#
_cell.length_a   1.000
_cell.length_b   1.000
_cell.length_c   1.000
_cell.angle_alpha   90.00
_cell.angle_beta   90.00
_cell.angle_gamma   90.00
#
_symmetry.space_group_name_H-M   'P 1'
#
loop_
_entity.id
_entity.type
_entity.pdbx_description
1 polymer ?
#
loop_
_entity_poly.entity_id
_entity_poly.type
_entity_poly.pdbx_seq_one_letter_code
_entity_poly.pdbx_strand_id
1 'polypeptide(L)'
;MQQESVENELVPPVPAALPRCSSSPNAVAWLMQRAAEDLNDQEQALVDGLQRLCPDLATGAVLAGAFSNLIHGHRVVDLDAWIALAQEPGSVPEMVTFAHGLMQDYNAVQAAVALPWSNGQVEGQVNRLKLIKRQMYGRASFDLLRRRFLCAG
;
A
#
# COMPACT_ATOMS: atom_id res chain seq x y z
N MET A 1 -5.11 57.59 -20.40
CA MET A 1 -4.75 57.10 -19.05
C MET A 1 -5.84 56.13 -18.63
N GLN A 2 -5.65 54.85 -18.94
CA GLN A 2 -6.55 53.78 -18.55
C GLN A 2 -5.83 53.01 -17.43
N GLN A 3 -6.43 52.99 -16.25
CA GLN A 3 -6.00 52.20 -15.12
C GLN A 3 -6.48 50.77 -15.37
N GLU A 4 -5.52 49.88 -15.58
CA GLU A 4 -5.74 48.42 -15.50
C GLU A 4 -6.03 48.05 -14.05
N SER A 5 -7.24 47.61 -13.84
CA SER A 5 -7.64 46.95 -12.58
C SER A 5 -6.99 45.56 -12.55
N VAL A 6 -6.01 45.41 -11.68
CA VAL A 6 -5.42 44.12 -11.34
C VAL A 6 -6.50 43.32 -10.60
N GLU A 7 -7.09 42.35 -11.28
CA GLU A 7 -7.95 41.32 -10.66
C GLU A 7 -7.14 40.59 -9.59
N ASN A 8 -7.56 40.85 -8.37
CA ASN A 8 -7.09 40.16 -7.18
C ASN A 8 -7.62 38.72 -7.25
N GLU A 9 -6.81 37.83 -7.79
CA GLU A 9 -7.08 36.39 -7.83
C GLU A 9 -7.26 35.89 -6.39
N LEU A 10 -8.50 35.62 -6.03
CA LEU A 10 -8.87 35.08 -4.70
C LEU A 10 -8.20 33.73 -4.51
N VAL A 11 -7.10 33.75 -3.77
CA VAL A 11 -6.52 32.50 -3.24
C VAL A 11 -7.60 31.80 -2.41
N PRO A 12 -8.03 30.58 -2.76
CA PRO A 12 -9.06 29.91 -2.00
C PRO A 12 -8.64 29.77 -0.54
N PRO A 13 -9.55 29.92 0.42
CA PRO A 13 -9.21 29.84 1.84
C PRO A 13 -8.56 28.50 2.14
N VAL A 14 -7.39 28.56 2.76
CA VAL A 14 -6.69 27.36 3.26
C VAL A 14 -7.69 26.60 4.12
N PRO A 15 -7.99 25.32 3.79
CA PRO A 15 -8.99 24.56 4.53
C PRO A 15 -8.59 24.48 5.99
N ALA A 16 -9.60 24.58 6.87
CA ALA A 16 -9.46 24.43 8.31
C ALA A 16 -8.55 23.26 8.64
N ALA A 17 -7.63 23.47 9.58
CA ALA A 17 -6.58 22.52 9.93
C ALA A 17 -7.11 21.09 9.95
N LEU A 18 -6.40 20.20 9.23
CA LEU A 18 -6.70 18.78 9.25
C LEU A 18 -6.91 18.32 10.69
N PRO A 19 -7.92 17.49 10.98
CA PRO A 19 -8.11 16.93 12.31
C PRO A 19 -6.77 16.35 12.74
N ARG A 20 -6.32 16.67 13.95
CA ARG A 20 -5.06 16.18 14.50
C ARG A 20 -5.16 14.67 14.61
N CYS A 21 -4.82 13.99 13.52
CA CYS A 21 -4.78 12.55 13.49
C CYS A 21 -3.47 12.10 14.14
N SER A 22 -3.56 11.45 15.27
CA SER A 22 -2.46 10.73 15.94
C SER A 22 -2.04 9.47 15.16
N SER A 23 -2.50 9.33 13.92
CA SER A 23 -2.30 8.14 13.10
C SER A 23 -0.89 8.13 12.51
N SER A 24 -0.23 6.98 12.60
CA SER A 24 1.05 6.78 11.93
C SER A 24 0.89 6.84 10.40
N PRO A 25 1.95 7.17 9.63
CA PRO A 25 1.89 7.15 8.16
C PRO A 25 1.35 5.85 7.58
N ASN A 26 1.69 4.70 8.20
CA ASN A 26 1.17 3.40 7.80
C ASN A 26 -0.34 3.25 8.01
N ALA A 27 -0.88 3.80 9.10
CA ALA A 27 -2.31 3.77 9.35
C ALA A 27 -3.07 4.61 8.31
N VAL A 28 -2.53 5.77 7.93
CA VAL A 28 -3.09 6.62 6.87
C VAL A 28 -3.06 5.91 5.52
N ALA A 29 -1.93 5.30 5.15
CA ALA A 29 -1.81 4.53 3.92
C ALA A 29 -2.83 3.36 3.87
N TRP A 30 -3.11 2.75 5.02
CA TRP A 30 -4.12 1.70 5.15
C TRP A 30 -5.54 2.25 4.94
N LEU A 31 -5.86 3.41 5.52
CA LEU A 31 -7.16 4.07 5.31
C LEU A 31 -7.39 4.41 3.85
N MET A 32 -6.36 4.88 3.14
CA MET A 32 -6.45 5.24 1.72
C MET A 32 -6.69 4.04 0.79
N GLN A 33 -6.47 2.80 1.26
CA GLN A 33 -6.71 1.57 0.49
C GLN A 33 -8.04 0.90 0.82
N ARG A 34 -8.75 1.37 1.86
CA ARG A 34 -10.07 0.84 2.22
C ARG A 34 -11.14 1.38 1.29
N ALA A 35 -12.21 0.61 1.08
CA ALA A 35 -13.38 1.09 0.37
C ALA A 35 -14.03 2.25 1.14
N ALA A 36 -14.58 3.23 0.43
CA ALA A 36 -15.19 4.41 1.05
C ALA A 36 -16.34 4.04 2.01
N GLU A 37 -17.05 2.96 1.70
CA GLU A 37 -18.13 2.41 2.52
C GLU A 37 -17.68 1.82 3.88
N ASP A 38 -16.40 1.47 3.98
CA ASP A 38 -15.79 0.92 5.20
C ASP A 38 -15.17 2.00 6.10
N LEU A 39 -15.13 3.26 5.63
CA LEU A 39 -14.59 4.39 6.37
C LEU A 39 -15.71 5.07 7.18
N ASN A 40 -15.38 5.46 8.40
CA ASN A 40 -16.27 6.36 9.14
C ASN A 40 -16.12 7.81 8.65
N ASP A 41 -17.04 8.70 9.04
CA ASP A 41 -17.09 10.09 8.59
C ASP A 41 -15.77 10.86 8.86
N GLN A 42 -15.08 10.57 9.96
CA GLN A 42 -13.82 11.22 10.32
C GLN A 42 -12.66 10.69 9.47
N GLU A 43 -12.62 9.40 9.22
CA GLU A 43 -11.63 8.75 8.35
C GLU A 43 -11.79 9.23 6.90
N GLN A 44 -13.04 9.31 6.41
CA GLN A 44 -13.34 9.83 5.08
C GLN A 44 -12.90 11.28 4.93
N ALA A 45 -13.25 12.15 5.90
CA ALA A 45 -12.84 13.56 5.88
C ALA A 45 -11.31 13.72 5.89
N LEU A 46 -10.59 12.85 6.60
CA LEU A 46 -9.13 12.82 6.62
C LEU A 46 -8.56 12.44 5.25
N VAL A 47 -9.06 11.36 4.65
CA VAL A 47 -8.62 10.87 3.33
C VAL A 47 -8.88 11.95 2.27
N ASP A 48 -10.08 12.52 2.22
CA ASP A 48 -10.47 13.59 1.29
C ASP A 48 -9.61 14.84 1.48
N GLY A 49 -9.29 15.18 2.72
CA GLY A 49 -8.41 16.29 3.04
C GLY A 49 -6.99 16.08 2.53
N LEU A 50 -6.44 14.89 2.74
CA LEU A 50 -5.10 14.53 2.29
C LEU A 50 -4.99 14.50 0.76
N GLN A 51 -5.98 13.92 0.08
CA GLN A 51 -6.01 13.86 -1.39
C GLN A 51 -6.11 15.26 -2.02
N ARG A 52 -6.84 16.17 -1.39
CA ARG A 52 -6.93 17.58 -1.84
C ARG A 52 -5.62 18.34 -1.64
N LEU A 53 -4.91 18.09 -0.55
CA LEU A 53 -3.64 18.75 -0.25
C LEU A 53 -2.47 18.20 -1.06
N CYS A 54 -2.52 16.91 -1.42
CA CYS A 54 -1.46 16.25 -2.16
C CYS A 54 -2.07 15.35 -3.25
N PRO A 55 -2.26 15.86 -4.48
CA PRO A 55 -2.82 15.09 -5.59
C PRO A 55 -2.04 13.82 -5.90
N ASP A 56 -0.72 13.81 -5.66
CA ASP A 56 0.13 12.63 -5.85
C ASP A 56 -0.29 11.46 -4.95
N LEU A 57 -0.79 11.74 -3.73
CA LEU A 57 -1.35 10.70 -2.87
C LEU A 57 -2.61 10.08 -3.46
N ALA A 58 -3.46 10.87 -4.11
CA ALA A 58 -4.65 10.36 -4.77
C ALA A 58 -4.26 9.43 -5.93
N THR A 59 -3.34 9.87 -6.80
CA THR A 59 -2.82 9.08 -7.91
C THR A 59 -2.15 7.79 -7.41
N GLY A 60 -1.30 7.90 -6.39
CA GLY A 60 -0.64 6.74 -5.77
C GLY A 60 -1.63 5.75 -5.18
N ALA A 61 -2.68 6.21 -4.50
CA ALA A 61 -3.71 5.35 -3.92
C ALA A 61 -4.50 4.60 -5.00
N VAL A 62 -4.85 5.26 -6.11
CA VAL A 62 -5.53 4.63 -7.25
C VAL A 62 -4.66 3.53 -7.86
N LEU A 63 -3.39 3.81 -8.14
CA LEU A 63 -2.44 2.83 -8.68
C LEU A 63 -2.22 1.66 -7.72
N ALA A 64 -2.06 1.93 -6.42
CA ALA A 64 -1.89 0.88 -5.42
C ALA A 64 -3.14 -0.01 -5.29
N GLY A 65 -4.33 0.58 -5.30
CA GLY A 65 -5.60 -0.14 -5.29
C GLY A 65 -5.79 -1.00 -6.54
N ALA A 66 -5.48 -0.48 -7.72
CA ALA A 66 -5.52 -1.22 -8.97
C ALA A 66 -4.56 -2.42 -8.97
N PHE A 67 -3.34 -2.25 -8.44
CA PHE A 67 -2.37 -3.34 -8.29
C PHE A 67 -2.84 -4.39 -7.30
N SER A 68 -3.40 -3.98 -6.17
CA SER A 68 -3.99 -4.88 -5.18
C SER A 68 -5.10 -5.74 -5.80
N ASN A 69 -6.01 -5.11 -6.53
CA ASN A 69 -7.10 -5.81 -7.22
C ASN A 69 -6.59 -6.79 -8.29
N LEU A 70 -5.51 -6.43 -9.00
CA LEU A 70 -4.85 -7.30 -9.97
C LEU A 70 -4.30 -8.56 -9.31
N ILE A 71 -3.62 -8.43 -8.16
CA ILE A 71 -3.07 -9.56 -7.41
C ILE A 71 -4.20 -10.44 -6.86
N HIS A 72 -5.17 -9.85 -6.16
CA HIS A 72 -6.27 -10.61 -5.54
C HIS A 72 -7.20 -11.27 -6.57
N GLY A 73 -7.34 -10.63 -7.73
CA GLY A 73 -8.15 -11.17 -8.84
C GLY A 73 -7.40 -12.13 -9.75
N HIS A 74 -6.12 -12.40 -9.51
CA HIS A 74 -5.25 -13.23 -10.37
C HIS A 74 -5.26 -12.79 -11.84
N ARG A 75 -5.33 -11.48 -12.08
CA ARG A 75 -5.51 -10.89 -13.42
C ARG A 75 -4.18 -10.60 -14.10
N VAL A 76 -3.48 -11.66 -14.50
CA VAL A 76 -2.16 -11.57 -15.18
C VAL A 76 -2.21 -10.69 -16.43
N VAL A 77 -3.32 -10.77 -17.18
CA VAL A 77 -3.48 -10.00 -18.43
C VAL A 77 -3.44 -8.49 -18.24
N ASP A 78 -3.68 -8.01 -17.02
CA ASP A 78 -3.70 -6.58 -16.70
C ASP A 78 -2.35 -6.08 -16.16
N LEU A 79 -1.38 -6.97 -15.93
CA LEU A 79 -0.09 -6.60 -15.35
C LEU A 79 0.69 -5.64 -16.25
N ASP A 80 0.75 -5.92 -17.54
CA ASP A 80 1.44 -5.06 -18.51
C ASP A 80 0.78 -3.69 -18.63
N ALA A 81 -0.56 -3.66 -18.67
CA ALA A 81 -1.33 -2.43 -18.71
C ALA A 81 -1.12 -1.59 -17.44
N TRP A 82 -1.06 -2.24 -16.28
CA TRP A 82 -0.80 -1.57 -15.02
C TRP A 82 0.63 -0.99 -14.97
N ILE A 83 1.65 -1.74 -15.42
CA ILE A 83 3.04 -1.28 -15.50
C ILE A 83 3.14 -0.06 -16.43
N ALA A 84 2.50 -0.10 -17.60
CA ALA A 84 2.48 1.01 -18.53
C ALA A 84 1.85 2.27 -17.90
N LEU A 85 0.69 2.10 -17.25
CA LEU A 85 -0.01 3.19 -16.55
C LEU A 85 0.83 3.80 -15.42
N ALA A 86 1.52 2.97 -14.64
CA ALA A 86 2.38 3.44 -13.55
C ALA A 86 3.62 4.22 -14.05
N GLN A 87 4.02 4.03 -15.30
CA GLN A 87 5.17 4.70 -15.93
C GLN A 87 4.77 5.89 -16.81
N GLU A 88 3.48 6.26 -16.88
CA GLU A 88 3.03 7.41 -17.66
C GLU A 88 3.65 8.72 -17.18
N PRO A 89 3.89 9.68 -18.08
CA PRO A 89 4.33 11.02 -17.71
C PRO A 89 3.37 11.66 -16.72
N GLY A 90 3.88 12.10 -15.57
CA GLY A 90 3.07 12.67 -14.49
C GLY A 90 2.63 11.66 -13.42
N SER A 91 3.03 10.40 -13.54
CA SER A 91 2.85 9.42 -12.46
C SER A 91 3.76 9.73 -11.27
N VAL A 92 3.38 9.19 -10.11
CA VAL A 92 4.12 9.35 -8.85
C VAL A 92 5.48 8.63 -8.96
N PRO A 93 6.61 9.29 -8.64
CA PRO A 93 7.97 8.73 -8.81
C PRO A 93 8.16 7.37 -8.11
N GLU A 94 7.53 7.18 -6.95
CA GLU A 94 7.58 5.95 -6.20
C GLU A 94 6.88 4.79 -6.94
N MET A 95 5.77 5.08 -7.63
CA MET A 95 5.06 4.10 -8.45
C MET A 95 5.85 3.75 -9.71
N VAL A 96 6.52 4.72 -10.33
CA VAL A 96 7.45 4.48 -11.44
C VAL A 96 8.58 3.56 -11.01
N THR A 97 9.20 3.86 -9.85
CA THR A 97 10.29 3.04 -9.28
C THR A 97 9.81 1.62 -8.97
N PHE A 98 8.62 1.49 -8.39
CA PHE A 98 8.01 0.19 -8.11
C PHE A 98 7.75 -0.61 -9.39
N ALA A 99 7.18 0.02 -10.42
CA ALA A 99 6.95 -0.62 -11.72
C ALA A 99 8.25 -1.09 -12.39
N HIS A 100 9.32 -0.30 -12.30
CA HIS A 100 10.65 -0.74 -12.75
C HIS A 100 11.17 -1.95 -11.98
N GLY A 101 10.95 -2.02 -10.67
CA GLY A 101 11.30 -3.18 -9.86
C GLY A 101 10.56 -4.44 -10.31
N LEU A 102 9.25 -4.34 -10.60
CA LEU A 102 8.46 -5.46 -11.12
C LEU A 102 8.98 -5.97 -12.46
N MET A 103 9.45 -5.06 -13.34
CA MET A 103 10.01 -5.45 -14.64
C MET A 103 11.32 -6.24 -14.52
N GLN A 104 12.14 -5.98 -13.49
CA GLN A 104 13.37 -6.73 -13.27
C GLN A 104 13.12 -8.22 -12.99
N ASP A 105 12.03 -8.52 -12.26
CA ASP A 105 11.63 -9.87 -11.88
C ASP A 105 10.30 -10.30 -12.55
N TYR A 106 10.03 -9.78 -13.75
CA TYR A 106 8.73 -9.88 -14.43
C TYR A 106 8.16 -11.30 -14.45
N ASN A 107 8.95 -12.30 -14.82
CA ASN A 107 8.49 -13.69 -14.89
C ASN A 107 8.07 -14.24 -13.51
N ALA A 108 8.79 -13.85 -12.46
CA ALA A 108 8.44 -14.25 -11.09
C ALA A 108 7.16 -13.54 -10.62
N VAL A 109 7.00 -12.26 -10.94
CA VAL A 109 5.80 -11.48 -10.63
C VAL A 109 4.59 -12.05 -11.39
N GLN A 110 4.74 -12.31 -12.68
CA GLN A 110 3.69 -12.91 -13.50
C GLN A 110 3.24 -14.28 -12.94
N ALA A 111 4.19 -15.14 -12.56
CA ALA A 111 3.89 -16.41 -11.93
C ALA A 111 3.19 -16.23 -10.56
N ALA A 112 3.62 -15.26 -9.76
CA ALA A 112 3.01 -14.96 -8.47
C ALA A 112 1.56 -14.46 -8.60
N VAL A 113 1.26 -13.69 -9.66
CA VAL A 113 -0.12 -13.23 -9.95
C VAL A 113 -0.97 -14.38 -10.50
N ALA A 114 -0.39 -15.24 -11.36
CA ALA A 114 -1.13 -16.34 -12.00
C ALA A 114 -1.50 -17.47 -11.04
N LEU A 115 -0.65 -17.73 -10.05
CA LEU A 115 -0.79 -18.90 -9.20
C LEU A 115 -1.61 -18.57 -7.94
N PRO A 116 -2.50 -19.49 -7.50
CA PRO A 116 -3.30 -19.32 -6.30
C PRO A 116 -2.48 -19.49 -5.00
N TRP A 117 -1.17 -19.65 -5.11
CA TRP A 117 -0.28 -19.90 -3.99
C TRP A 117 0.15 -18.57 -3.37
N SER A 118 -0.16 -18.37 -2.10
CA SER A 118 0.38 -17.25 -1.32
C SER A 118 1.49 -17.73 -0.38
N ASN A 119 2.46 -16.86 -0.08
CA ASN A 119 3.46 -17.10 0.96
C ASN A 119 2.87 -17.13 2.38
N GLY A 120 1.56 -16.89 2.54
CA GLY A 120 0.90 -16.79 3.84
C GLY A 120 1.08 -18.03 4.72
N GLN A 121 1.06 -19.23 4.13
CA GLN A 121 1.33 -20.45 4.87
C GLN A 121 2.79 -20.50 5.36
N VAL A 122 3.75 -20.15 4.51
CA VAL A 122 5.17 -20.13 4.87
C VAL A 122 5.43 -19.06 5.93
N GLU A 123 4.89 -17.85 5.76
CA GLU A 123 4.99 -16.77 6.75
C GLU A 123 4.34 -17.14 8.08
N GLY A 124 3.18 -17.79 8.06
CA GLY A 124 2.52 -18.33 9.25
C GLY A 124 3.42 -19.32 9.99
N GLN A 125 4.03 -20.26 9.29
CA GLN A 125 4.96 -21.22 9.88
C GLN A 125 6.26 -20.56 10.41
N VAL A 126 6.81 -19.60 9.67
CA VAL A 126 7.98 -18.82 10.12
C VAL A 126 7.64 -18.02 11.38
N ASN A 127 6.49 -17.39 11.45
CA ASN A 127 6.04 -16.64 12.62
C ASN A 127 5.81 -17.57 13.83
N ARG A 128 5.22 -18.74 13.61
CA ARG A 128 5.09 -19.79 14.62
C ARG A 128 6.45 -20.25 15.15
N LEU A 129 7.39 -20.48 14.26
CA LEU A 129 8.77 -20.85 14.63
C LEU A 129 9.45 -19.75 15.46
N LYS A 130 9.32 -18.48 15.04
CA LYS A 130 9.83 -17.32 15.78
C LYS A 130 9.18 -17.20 17.16
N LEU A 131 7.89 -17.46 17.29
CA LEU A 131 7.18 -17.46 18.58
C LEU A 131 7.71 -18.54 19.51
N ILE A 132 7.83 -19.79 19.04
CA ILE A 132 8.38 -20.91 19.82
C ILE A 132 9.81 -20.59 20.27
N LYS A 133 10.65 -20.06 19.38
CA LYS A 133 12.03 -19.65 19.71
C LYS A 133 12.06 -18.57 20.81
N ARG A 134 11.15 -17.59 20.76
CA ARG A 134 11.04 -16.55 21.81
C ARG A 134 10.61 -17.14 23.16
N GLN A 135 9.63 -18.04 23.18
CA GLN A 135 9.17 -18.74 24.39
C GLN A 135 10.28 -19.57 25.04
N MET A 136 11.25 -20.02 24.25
CA MET A 136 12.42 -20.77 24.75
C MET A 136 13.61 -19.87 25.12
N TYR A 137 13.42 -18.54 25.16
CA TYR A 137 14.45 -17.55 25.53
C TYR A 137 15.76 -17.68 24.71
N GLY A 138 15.68 -18.19 23.49
CA GLY A 138 16.84 -18.40 22.62
C GLY A 138 17.79 -19.51 23.04
N ARG A 139 17.49 -20.27 24.10
CA ARG A 139 18.35 -21.35 24.67
C ARG A 139 18.00 -22.74 24.12
N ALA A 140 17.13 -22.82 23.12
CA ALA A 140 16.77 -24.10 22.55
C ALA A 140 17.87 -24.67 21.66
N SER A 141 18.22 -25.93 21.87
CA SER A 141 18.91 -26.69 20.84
C SER A 141 18.01 -26.90 19.61
N PHE A 142 18.60 -27.12 18.45
CA PHE A 142 17.86 -27.37 17.23
C PHE A 142 16.86 -28.54 17.36
N ASP A 143 17.26 -29.62 18.02
CA ASP A 143 16.41 -30.79 18.22
C ASP A 143 15.20 -30.51 19.10
N LEU A 144 15.37 -29.71 20.14
CA LEU A 144 14.27 -29.32 21.01
C LEU A 144 13.31 -28.38 20.28
N LEU A 145 13.84 -27.44 19.50
CA LEU A 145 13.04 -26.54 18.67
C LEU A 145 12.22 -27.32 17.63
N ARG A 146 12.87 -28.27 16.94
CA ARG A 146 12.23 -29.15 15.96
C ARG A 146 11.10 -29.97 16.59
N ARG A 147 11.35 -30.62 17.74
CA ARG A 147 10.32 -31.38 18.46
C ARG A 147 9.12 -30.51 18.83
N ARG A 148 9.37 -29.34 19.41
CA ARG A 148 8.27 -28.42 19.77
C ARG A 148 7.50 -27.91 18.57
N PHE A 149 8.20 -27.62 17.46
CA PHE A 149 7.54 -27.16 16.24
C PHE A 149 6.64 -28.24 15.62
N LEU A 150 7.10 -29.49 15.59
CA LEU A 150 6.37 -30.62 15.01
C LEU A 150 5.26 -31.16 15.93
N CYS A 151 5.44 -31.12 17.26
CA CYS A 151 4.49 -31.68 18.23
C CYS A 151 3.48 -30.66 18.78
N ALA A 152 3.60 -29.38 18.48
CA ALA A 152 2.67 -28.35 18.89
C ALA A 152 1.57 -28.10 17.81
N GLY A 153 1.04 -29.18 17.22
CA GLY A 153 -0.09 -29.18 16.29
C GLY A 153 -1.41 -29.38 17.00
#